data_e857f1c1b1f7b97e637ef8d62ce88a3e
#
_entry.id   e857f1c1b1f7b97e637ef8d62ce88a3e
#
_cell.length_a   1.000
_cell.length_b   1.000
_cell.length_c   1.000
_cell.angle_alpha   90.00
_cell.angle_beta   90.00
_cell.angle_gamma   90.00
#
_symmetry.space_group_name_H-M   'P 1'
#
loop_
_entity.id
_entity.type
_entity.pdbx_description
1 polymer ?
#
loop_
_entity_poly.entity_id
_entity_poly.type
_entity_poly.pdbx_seq_one_letter_code
_entity_poly.pdbx_strand_id
1 'polypeptide(L)'
;ASLLRRRRTCPRCESRRLREEKGDDGGPVLVPDPARKGMTFRRFLARLRKLGYGSIDWKVLNAADYGAPTNRRRLVLICRRDGKPVVWPSPTHGDPAKLGDGLFNRGVLPYRRTAECLDWTIPVPSIWGRKKDLAEKTMRRIAHGVNRYVLTSKTPFIAPMPFIAGVGGRMGQTQPASIESPMNTITAKNDRGVVVPALMPL
;
A
#
# COMPACT_ATOMS: atom_id res chain seq x y z
N ALA A 1 5.75 17.39 31.03
CA ALA A 1 5.19 18.41 30.10
C ALA A 1 5.51 17.99 28.69
N SER A 2 4.59 17.26 28.03
CA SER A 2 4.76 16.84 26.65
C SER A 2 4.42 18.00 25.72
N LEU A 3 5.41 18.50 25.00
CA LEU A 3 5.26 19.44 23.91
C LEU A 3 4.50 18.77 22.75
N LEU A 4 3.17 18.85 22.77
CA LEU A 4 2.37 18.63 21.59
C LEU A 4 2.83 19.64 20.52
N ARG A 5 3.60 19.20 19.54
CA ARG A 5 3.94 19.97 18.34
C ARG A 5 2.62 20.39 17.68
N ARG A 6 2.18 21.62 17.94
CA ARG A 6 1.11 22.26 17.17
C ARG A 6 1.51 22.24 15.70
N ARG A 7 0.90 21.34 14.91
CA ARG A 7 0.98 21.45 13.45
C ARG A 7 0.39 22.80 13.08
N ARG A 8 1.11 23.61 12.30
CA ARG A 8 0.62 24.88 11.76
C ARG A 8 -0.63 24.59 10.94
N THR A 9 -1.74 24.99 11.45
CA THR A 9 -3.05 24.78 10.89
C THR A 9 -3.51 26.14 10.32
N CYS A 10 -4.16 26.11 9.18
CA CYS A 10 -4.71 27.32 8.58
C CYS A 10 -5.80 27.89 9.52
N PRO A 11 -5.68 29.13 10.03
CA PRO A 11 -6.63 29.69 11.00
C PRO A 11 -8.09 29.68 10.53
N ARG A 12 -8.33 29.72 9.20
CA ARG A 12 -9.67 29.64 8.62
C ARG A 12 -10.28 28.23 8.57
N CYS A 13 -9.45 27.19 8.72
CA CYS A 13 -9.88 25.79 8.54
C CYS A 13 -9.97 25.00 9.83
N GLU A 14 -9.36 25.47 10.93
CA GLU A 14 -8.98 24.66 12.07
C GLU A 14 -10.11 24.30 13.02
N SER A 15 -10.84 25.28 13.47
CA SER A 15 -11.80 25.11 14.55
C SER A 15 -13.03 24.25 14.19
N ARG A 16 -13.16 23.86 12.93
CA ARG A 16 -14.40 23.26 12.43
C ARG A 16 -14.27 21.85 11.85
N ARG A 17 -13.09 21.23 11.93
CA ARG A 17 -12.83 19.90 11.32
C ARG A 17 -12.59 18.80 12.33
N LEU A 18 -12.34 19.15 13.56
CA LEU A 18 -12.02 18.22 14.63
C LEU A 18 -13.10 18.30 15.70
N ARG A 19 -13.42 17.18 16.30
CA ARG A 19 -14.19 17.07 17.53
C ARG A 19 -13.33 16.41 18.58
N GLU A 20 -13.60 16.69 19.83
CA GLU A 20 -12.95 16.01 20.95
C GLU A 20 -13.62 14.68 21.19
N GLU A 21 -12.84 13.62 21.30
CA GLU A 21 -13.25 12.30 21.77
C GLU A 21 -12.36 11.88 22.94
N LYS A 22 -12.86 11.00 23.82
CA LYS A 22 -12.03 10.38 24.86
C LYS A 22 -11.10 9.38 24.20
N GLY A 23 -9.77 9.56 24.39
CA GLY A 23 -8.77 8.57 24.02
C GLY A 23 -8.77 7.36 24.94
N ASP A 24 -8.05 6.33 24.56
CA ASP A 24 -7.91 5.08 25.34
C ASP A 24 -7.32 5.31 26.74
N ASP A 25 -6.56 6.38 26.92
CA ASP A 25 -5.97 6.87 28.16
C ASP A 25 -6.85 7.84 28.96
N GLY A 26 -8.11 8.06 28.50
CA GLY A 26 -9.10 8.93 29.13
C GLY A 26 -8.91 10.42 28.88
N GLY A 27 -7.85 10.82 28.21
CA GLY A 27 -7.56 12.21 27.84
C GLY A 27 -8.35 12.67 26.59
N PRO A 28 -8.51 13.99 26.38
CA PRO A 28 -9.16 14.51 25.19
C PRO A 28 -8.29 14.32 23.95
N VAL A 29 -8.81 13.67 22.92
CA VAL A 29 -8.16 13.48 21.62
C VAL A 29 -8.97 14.18 20.54
N LEU A 30 -8.29 14.98 19.71
CA LEU A 30 -8.93 15.66 18.58
C LEU A 30 -9.01 14.71 17.39
N VAL A 31 -10.21 14.28 17.04
CA VAL A 31 -10.49 13.40 15.90
C VAL A 31 -11.20 14.16 14.77
N PRO A 32 -11.05 13.73 13.51
CA PRO A 32 -11.79 14.30 12.41
C PRO A 32 -13.30 14.17 12.59
N ASP A 33 -14.04 15.24 12.47
CA ASP A 33 -15.50 15.24 12.56
C ASP A 33 -16.14 14.44 11.41
N PRO A 34 -16.81 13.30 11.67
CA PRO A 34 -17.44 12.47 10.65
C PRO A 34 -18.48 13.21 9.82
N ALA A 35 -19.23 14.15 10.40
CA ALA A 35 -20.23 14.94 9.69
C ALA A 35 -19.63 15.79 8.57
N ARG A 36 -18.35 16.08 8.67
CA ARG A 36 -17.59 16.89 7.70
C ARG A 36 -16.74 16.10 6.73
N LYS A 37 -16.80 14.78 6.82
CA LYS A 37 -16.08 13.88 5.93
C LYS A 37 -16.41 14.18 4.46
N GLY A 38 -15.36 14.42 3.67
CA GLY A 38 -15.49 14.68 2.23
C GLY A 38 -15.89 16.12 1.83
N MET A 39 -16.13 17.04 2.77
CA MET A 39 -16.51 18.42 2.44
C MET A 39 -15.51 19.12 1.52
N THR A 40 -14.21 18.98 1.77
CA THR A 40 -13.16 19.59 0.94
C THR A 40 -13.19 19.05 -0.49
N PHE A 41 -13.40 17.74 -0.64
CA PHE A 41 -13.51 17.09 -1.93
C PHE A 41 -14.77 17.56 -2.68
N ARG A 42 -15.92 17.64 -2.00
CA ARG A 42 -17.16 18.17 -2.60
C ARG A 42 -16.99 19.62 -3.06
N ARG A 43 -16.30 20.48 -2.26
CA ARG A 43 -16.00 21.85 -2.66
C ARG A 43 -15.07 21.91 -3.86
N PHE A 44 -14.10 21.04 -3.94
CA PHE A 44 -13.21 20.91 -5.09
C PHE A 44 -14.00 20.53 -6.35
N LEU A 45 -14.87 19.53 -6.29
CA LEU A 45 -15.73 19.15 -7.40
C LEU A 45 -16.68 20.29 -7.84
N ALA A 46 -17.23 21.02 -6.87
CA ALA A 46 -18.08 22.17 -7.18
C ALA A 46 -17.32 23.29 -7.92
N ARG A 47 -16.04 23.51 -7.59
CA ARG A 47 -15.18 24.45 -8.32
C ARG A 47 -14.91 23.98 -9.75
N LEU A 48 -14.64 22.68 -9.94
CA LEU A 48 -14.45 22.12 -11.28
C LEU A 48 -15.69 22.31 -12.15
N ARG A 49 -16.91 22.07 -11.60
CA ARG A 49 -18.17 22.33 -12.31
C ARG A 49 -18.31 23.79 -12.71
N LYS A 50 -17.97 24.73 -11.81
CA LYS A 50 -17.97 26.17 -12.13
C LYS A 50 -16.98 26.56 -13.23
N LEU A 51 -15.90 25.79 -13.41
CA LEU A 51 -14.93 25.96 -14.50
C LEU A 51 -15.37 25.32 -15.83
N GLY A 52 -16.60 24.81 -15.91
CA GLY A 52 -17.18 24.25 -17.13
C GLY A 52 -16.94 22.75 -17.34
N TYR A 53 -16.45 22.02 -16.34
CA TYR A 53 -16.38 20.55 -16.43
C TYR A 53 -17.76 19.97 -16.12
N GLY A 54 -18.53 19.62 -17.15
CA GLY A 54 -19.90 19.10 -17.03
C GLY A 54 -19.93 17.64 -16.57
N SER A 55 -19.04 16.81 -17.13
CA SER A 55 -18.92 15.41 -16.77
C SER A 55 -17.73 15.20 -15.85
N ILE A 56 -18.01 14.80 -14.61
CA ILE A 56 -16.98 14.54 -13.59
C ILE A 56 -17.31 13.23 -12.92
N ASP A 57 -16.38 12.29 -12.95
CA ASP A 57 -16.49 11.02 -12.26
C ASP A 57 -15.15 10.64 -11.59
N TRP A 58 -15.19 9.82 -10.53
CA TRP A 58 -14.01 9.40 -9.81
C TRP A 58 -14.14 7.98 -9.29
N LYS A 59 -13.05 7.25 -9.34
CA LYS A 59 -12.94 5.88 -8.80
C LYS A 59 -11.61 5.70 -8.09
N VAL A 60 -11.60 4.78 -7.13
CA VAL A 60 -10.34 4.28 -6.58
C VAL A 60 -9.93 3.08 -7.40
N LEU A 61 -8.87 3.24 -8.18
CA LEU A 61 -8.32 2.17 -9.00
C LEU A 61 -7.12 1.54 -8.32
N ASN A 62 -6.97 0.22 -8.48
CA ASN A 62 -5.80 -0.52 -8.07
C ASN A 62 -4.93 -0.81 -9.29
N ALA A 63 -3.64 -0.48 -9.22
CA ALA A 63 -2.74 -0.69 -10.35
C ALA A 63 -2.60 -2.17 -10.74
N ALA A 64 -2.75 -3.09 -9.79
CA ALA A 64 -2.74 -4.52 -10.07
C ALA A 64 -3.84 -4.95 -11.03
N ASP A 65 -5.02 -4.32 -10.97
CA ASP A 65 -6.16 -4.62 -11.85
C ASP A 65 -5.86 -4.30 -13.33
N TYR A 66 -4.78 -3.55 -13.58
CA TYR A 66 -4.33 -3.11 -14.92
C TYR A 66 -2.94 -3.63 -15.28
N GLY A 67 -2.48 -4.71 -14.64
CA GLY A 67 -1.25 -5.40 -14.98
C GLY A 67 0.03 -4.86 -14.36
N ALA A 68 -0.06 -3.92 -13.44
CA ALA A 68 1.09 -3.53 -12.65
C ALA A 68 1.33 -4.51 -11.50
N PRO A 69 2.57 -4.94 -11.21
CA PRO A 69 2.87 -5.89 -10.12
C PRO A 69 2.86 -5.21 -8.75
N THR A 70 1.88 -4.33 -8.52
CA THR A 70 1.74 -3.57 -7.27
C THR A 70 0.30 -3.30 -6.90
N ASN A 71 -0.05 -3.50 -5.63
CA ASN A 71 -1.33 -3.16 -5.03
C ASN A 71 -1.43 -1.66 -4.70
N ARG A 72 -1.14 -0.81 -5.68
CA ARG A 72 -1.18 0.64 -5.51
C ARG A 72 -2.57 1.18 -5.80
N ARG A 73 -3.33 1.45 -4.76
CA ARG A 73 -4.66 2.08 -4.89
C ARG A 73 -4.54 3.60 -4.94
N ARG A 74 -5.19 4.20 -5.93
CA ARG A 74 -5.21 5.67 -6.11
C ARG A 74 -6.60 6.14 -6.50
N LEU A 75 -6.97 7.30 -5.96
CA LEU A 75 -8.13 8.05 -6.46
C LEU A 75 -7.78 8.65 -7.81
N VAL A 76 -8.51 8.27 -8.83
CA VAL A 76 -8.44 8.82 -10.18
C VAL A 76 -9.71 9.64 -10.41
N LEU A 77 -9.54 10.86 -10.89
CA LEU A 77 -10.61 11.78 -11.23
C LEU A 77 -10.53 12.10 -12.71
N ILE A 78 -11.61 11.92 -13.43
CA ILE A 78 -11.73 12.29 -14.84
C ILE A 78 -12.75 13.42 -14.96
N CYS A 79 -12.34 14.50 -15.62
CA CYS A 79 -13.17 15.67 -15.83
C CYS A 79 -13.21 16.00 -17.33
N ARG A 80 -14.40 16.15 -17.90
CA ARG A 80 -14.60 16.46 -19.31
C ARG A 80 -15.39 17.76 -19.49
N ARG A 81 -15.01 18.55 -20.50
CA ARG A 81 -15.71 19.78 -20.90
C ARG A 81 -16.57 19.60 -22.13
N ASP A 82 -16.37 18.51 -22.87
CA ASP A 82 -17.02 18.24 -24.16
C ASP A 82 -18.43 17.63 -24.02
N GLY A 83 -18.97 17.57 -22.82
CA GLY A 83 -20.30 17.03 -22.53
C GLY A 83 -20.43 15.50 -22.67
N LYS A 84 -19.39 14.80 -23.12
CA LYS A 84 -19.41 13.35 -23.27
C LYS A 84 -19.31 12.65 -21.91
N PRO A 85 -19.90 11.46 -21.74
CA PRO A 85 -19.78 10.69 -20.51
C PRO A 85 -18.34 10.27 -20.24
N VAL A 86 -18.01 10.07 -18.98
CA VAL A 86 -16.72 9.49 -18.57
C VAL A 86 -16.76 7.99 -18.82
N VAL A 87 -15.78 7.50 -19.57
CA VAL A 87 -15.56 6.07 -19.82
C VAL A 87 -14.35 5.62 -19.02
N TRP A 88 -14.53 4.57 -18.24
CA TRP A 88 -13.46 3.96 -17.45
C TRP A 88 -12.90 2.74 -18.18
N PRO A 89 -11.58 2.51 -18.11
CA PRO A 89 -11.00 1.29 -18.63
C PRO A 89 -11.49 0.07 -17.83
N SER A 90 -11.71 -1.04 -18.51
CA SER A 90 -12.02 -2.31 -17.85
C SER A 90 -10.74 -2.93 -17.26
N PRO A 91 -10.83 -3.57 -16.08
CA PRO A 91 -9.71 -4.33 -15.54
C PRO A 91 -9.25 -5.43 -16.50
N THR A 92 -7.94 -5.57 -16.66
CA THR A 92 -7.30 -6.60 -17.48
C THR A 92 -6.72 -7.75 -16.64
N HIS A 93 -6.59 -7.55 -15.34
CA HIS A 93 -6.02 -8.50 -14.41
C HIS A 93 -6.89 -8.63 -13.16
N GLY A 94 -6.81 -9.79 -12.50
CA GLY A 94 -7.60 -10.08 -11.30
C GLY A 94 -6.89 -11.03 -10.34
N ASP A 95 -7.46 -11.16 -9.15
CA ASP A 95 -6.98 -12.07 -8.12
C ASP A 95 -7.10 -13.53 -8.61
N PRO A 96 -6.00 -14.30 -8.72
CA PRO A 96 -6.05 -15.69 -9.18
C PRO A 96 -7.01 -16.56 -8.40
N ALA A 97 -7.17 -16.30 -7.09
CA ALA A 97 -8.09 -17.06 -6.24
C ALA A 97 -9.58 -16.80 -6.55
N LYS A 98 -9.88 -15.73 -7.28
CA LYS A 98 -11.23 -15.32 -7.67
C LYS A 98 -11.50 -15.48 -9.16
N LEU A 99 -10.44 -15.70 -9.94
CA LEU A 99 -10.53 -16.06 -11.35
C LEU A 99 -10.85 -17.55 -11.45
N GLY A 100 -12.10 -17.93 -11.21
CA GLY A 100 -12.56 -19.29 -11.50
C GLY A 100 -12.64 -19.53 -13.01
N ASP A 101 -12.81 -20.78 -13.43
CA ASP A 101 -13.00 -21.20 -14.84
C ASP A 101 -14.32 -20.71 -15.46
N GLY A 102 -14.93 -19.70 -14.86
CA GLY A 102 -16.24 -19.19 -15.24
C GLY A 102 -16.24 -18.39 -16.55
N LEU A 103 -17.35 -18.51 -17.29
CA LEU A 103 -17.63 -17.84 -18.56
C LEU A 103 -17.45 -16.31 -18.51
N PHE A 104 -17.58 -15.72 -17.32
CA PHE A 104 -17.52 -14.27 -17.07
C PHE A 104 -16.08 -13.72 -16.93
N ASN A 105 -15.07 -14.57 -16.79
CA ASN A 105 -13.67 -14.16 -16.61
C ASN A 105 -12.84 -14.26 -17.90
N ARG A 106 -13.51 -14.40 -19.07
CA ARG A 106 -12.81 -14.51 -20.36
C ARG A 106 -12.01 -13.23 -20.62
N GLY A 107 -10.69 -13.37 -20.72
CA GLY A 107 -9.77 -12.29 -21.06
C GLY A 107 -9.17 -11.54 -19.85
N VAL A 108 -9.53 -11.89 -18.60
CA VAL A 108 -8.86 -11.35 -17.41
C VAL A 108 -7.70 -12.24 -17.04
N LEU A 109 -6.50 -11.68 -17.02
CA LEU A 109 -5.26 -12.36 -16.65
C LEU A 109 -5.09 -12.37 -15.12
N PRO A 110 -4.34 -13.33 -14.55
CA PRO A 110 -3.99 -13.29 -13.14
C PRO A 110 -3.09 -12.09 -12.82
N TYR A 111 -3.15 -11.59 -11.58
CA TYR A 111 -2.24 -10.54 -11.13
C TYR A 111 -0.78 -10.91 -11.36
N ARG A 112 -0.01 -9.96 -11.87
CA ARG A 112 1.45 -10.11 -12.00
C ARG A 112 2.10 -10.19 -10.64
N ARG A 113 3.04 -11.11 -10.49
CA ARG A 113 3.76 -11.37 -9.24
C ARG A 113 4.94 -10.41 -9.09
N THR A 114 5.26 -10.06 -7.86
CA THR A 114 6.45 -9.26 -7.55
C THR A 114 7.73 -9.93 -8.03
N ALA A 115 7.79 -11.27 -7.94
CA ALA A 115 8.94 -12.06 -8.38
C ALA A 115 9.36 -11.78 -9.83
N GLU A 116 8.42 -11.44 -10.70
CA GLU A 116 8.68 -11.11 -12.12
C GLU A 116 9.45 -9.80 -12.33
N CYS A 117 9.47 -8.94 -11.31
CA CYS A 117 10.10 -7.62 -11.36
C CYS A 117 11.41 -7.54 -10.58
N LEU A 118 11.80 -8.63 -9.95
CA LEU A 118 13.06 -8.69 -9.20
C LEU A 118 14.20 -9.14 -10.12
N ASP A 119 15.29 -8.40 -10.08
CA ASP A 119 16.53 -8.82 -10.71
C ASP A 119 17.29 -9.75 -9.75
N TRP A 120 17.20 -11.04 -10.02
CA TRP A 120 17.81 -12.10 -9.20
C TRP A 120 19.32 -12.20 -9.40
N THR A 121 19.90 -11.48 -10.36
CA THR A 121 21.36 -11.46 -10.58
C THR A 121 22.08 -10.53 -9.60
N ILE A 122 21.36 -9.63 -8.96
CA ILE A 122 21.91 -8.70 -7.97
C ILE A 122 22.25 -9.47 -6.69
N PRO A 123 23.53 -9.46 -6.24
CA PRO A 123 23.93 -10.17 -5.03
C PRO A 123 23.27 -9.56 -3.79
N VAL A 124 22.76 -10.41 -2.93
CA VAL A 124 22.10 -9.98 -1.69
C VAL A 124 23.12 -9.95 -0.56
N PRO A 125 23.41 -8.79 0.06
CA PRO A 125 24.34 -8.72 1.18
C PRO A 125 23.75 -9.39 2.42
N SER A 126 24.62 -10.08 3.20
CA SER A 126 24.23 -10.67 4.49
C SER A 126 23.62 -9.63 5.42
N ILE A 127 22.63 -10.05 6.21
CA ILE A 127 22.09 -9.24 7.30
C ILE A 127 23.02 -9.25 8.52
N TRP A 128 23.94 -10.19 8.60
CA TRP A 128 24.92 -10.36 9.66
C TRP A 128 26.27 -9.73 9.28
N GLY A 129 27.06 -9.37 10.28
CA GLY A 129 28.41 -8.82 10.07
C GLY A 129 28.45 -7.45 9.41
N ARG A 130 27.39 -6.67 9.47
CA ARG A 130 27.29 -5.32 8.93
C ARG A 130 28.00 -4.31 9.85
N LYS A 131 28.58 -3.24 9.25
CA LYS A 131 29.18 -2.12 10.04
C LYS A 131 28.15 -1.49 11.01
N LYS A 132 26.89 -1.54 10.67
CA LYS A 132 25.76 -1.08 11.51
C LYS A 132 24.67 -2.13 11.48
N ASP A 133 24.27 -2.60 12.63
CA ASP A 133 23.20 -3.56 12.76
C ASP A 133 21.85 -3.03 12.27
N LEU A 134 21.00 -3.92 11.81
CA LEU A 134 19.65 -3.57 11.47
C LEU A 134 18.86 -3.21 12.72
N ALA A 135 18.01 -2.20 12.61
CA ALA A 135 17.13 -1.82 13.72
C ALA A 135 16.27 -3.02 14.17
N GLU A 136 16.08 -3.15 15.48
CA GLU A 136 15.32 -4.26 16.11
C GLU A 136 13.96 -4.51 15.44
N LYS A 137 13.23 -3.44 15.14
CA LYS A 137 11.94 -3.54 14.42
C LYS A 137 12.08 -4.16 13.02
N THR A 138 13.20 -3.98 12.34
CA THR A 138 13.49 -4.62 11.04
C THR A 138 13.80 -6.08 11.23
N MET A 139 14.63 -6.42 12.22
CA MET A 139 14.95 -7.81 12.57
C MET A 139 13.70 -8.60 12.95
N ARG A 140 12.80 -8.03 13.73
CA ARG A 140 11.49 -8.67 14.07
C ARG A 140 10.65 -8.96 12.81
N ARG A 141 10.64 -8.07 11.82
CA ARG A 141 9.91 -8.31 10.55
C ARG A 141 10.55 -9.40 9.72
N ILE A 142 11.88 -9.44 9.68
CA ILE A 142 12.62 -10.52 9.02
C ILE A 142 12.32 -11.84 9.71
N ALA A 143 12.43 -11.91 11.04
CA ALA A 143 12.11 -13.11 11.82
C ALA A 143 10.67 -13.60 11.56
N HIS A 144 9.71 -12.67 11.53
CA HIS A 144 8.32 -12.99 11.18
C HIS A 144 8.19 -13.54 9.75
N GLY A 145 8.93 -12.98 8.80
CA GLY A 145 8.98 -13.48 7.42
C GLY A 145 9.60 -14.87 7.34
N VAL A 146 10.70 -15.10 8.01
CA VAL A 146 11.34 -16.43 8.09
C VAL A 146 10.38 -17.46 8.69
N ASN A 147 9.74 -17.12 9.81
CA ASN A 147 8.74 -18.02 10.40
C ASN A 147 7.65 -18.37 9.38
N ARG A 148 7.06 -17.38 8.74
CA ARG A 148 5.92 -17.55 7.84
C ARG A 148 6.26 -18.27 6.52
N TYR A 149 7.39 -17.93 5.89
CA TYR A 149 7.69 -18.37 4.54
C TYR A 149 8.75 -19.49 4.48
N VAL A 150 9.44 -19.74 5.57
CA VAL A 150 10.45 -20.79 5.66
C VAL A 150 10.01 -21.89 6.61
N LEU A 151 9.80 -21.55 7.90
CA LEU A 151 9.57 -22.56 8.94
C LEU A 151 8.17 -23.19 8.89
N THR A 152 7.14 -22.37 8.63
CA THR A 152 5.74 -22.82 8.60
C THR A 152 5.20 -22.98 7.16
N SER A 153 6.09 -22.95 6.15
CA SER A 153 5.70 -23.23 4.77
C SER A 153 5.35 -24.72 4.59
N LYS A 154 4.61 -25.04 3.53
CA LYS A 154 4.27 -26.44 3.19
C LYS A 154 5.51 -27.30 2.88
N THR A 155 6.61 -26.67 2.48
CA THR A 155 7.90 -27.29 2.15
C THR A 155 9.02 -26.59 2.93
N PRO A 156 9.04 -26.71 4.28
CA PRO A 156 10.04 -26.05 5.08
C PRO A 156 11.44 -26.57 4.72
N PHE A 157 12.42 -25.66 4.66
CA PHE A 157 13.85 -25.93 4.39
C PHE A 157 14.19 -26.55 3.03
N ILE A 158 13.23 -27.03 2.24
CA ILE A 158 13.49 -27.65 0.93
C ILE A 158 13.57 -26.56 -0.16
N ALA A 159 12.65 -25.59 -0.12
CA ALA A 159 12.63 -24.45 -1.03
C ALA A 159 12.28 -23.18 -0.24
N PRO A 160 13.25 -22.57 0.43
CA PRO A 160 13.00 -21.35 1.18
C PRO A 160 12.56 -20.24 0.23
N MET A 161 11.33 -19.77 0.40
CA MET A 161 10.79 -18.71 -0.46
C MET A 161 11.31 -17.35 -0.03
N PRO A 162 11.88 -16.57 -0.95
CA PRO A 162 12.14 -15.16 -0.70
C PRO A 162 10.87 -14.40 -0.33
N PHE A 163 11.01 -13.34 0.44
CA PHE A 163 9.89 -12.51 0.86
C PHE A 163 10.31 -11.04 0.98
N ILE A 164 9.33 -10.15 1.02
CA ILE A 164 9.56 -8.71 1.16
C ILE A 164 9.35 -8.31 2.60
N ALA A 165 10.36 -7.72 3.21
CA ALA A 165 10.28 -7.13 4.54
C ALA A 165 10.27 -5.59 4.46
N GLY A 166 9.52 -4.95 5.35
CA GLY A 166 9.58 -3.50 5.53
C GLY A 166 10.85 -3.08 6.24
N VAL A 167 11.55 -2.09 5.68
CA VAL A 167 12.74 -1.45 6.26
C VAL A 167 12.37 -0.02 6.63
N GLY A 168 12.58 0.35 7.90
CA GLY A 168 12.15 1.67 8.39
C GLY A 168 10.86 1.64 9.23
N GLY A 169 10.56 2.70 9.94
CA GLY A 169 9.53 2.76 10.99
C GLY A 169 8.14 3.20 10.56
N ARG A 170 7.68 2.91 9.35
CA ARG A 170 6.40 3.42 8.85
C ARG A 170 5.22 2.52 9.16
N MET A 171 4.03 3.15 9.30
CA MET A 171 2.77 2.44 9.42
C MET A 171 2.51 1.53 8.21
N GLY A 172 1.94 0.35 8.46
CA GLY A 172 1.58 -0.60 7.42
C GLY A 172 2.71 -1.54 6.95
N GLN A 173 3.89 -1.51 7.60
CA GLN A 173 5.03 -2.38 7.27
C GLN A 173 5.25 -3.51 8.29
N THR A 174 4.26 -3.80 9.10
CA THR A 174 4.39 -4.80 10.18
C THR A 174 4.45 -6.23 9.68
N GLN A 175 3.83 -6.51 8.54
CA GLN A 175 3.75 -7.85 7.98
C GLN A 175 4.68 -8.01 6.77
N PRO A 176 5.41 -9.12 6.66
CA PRO A 176 6.13 -9.48 5.46
C PRO A 176 5.15 -9.80 4.32
N ALA A 177 5.57 -9.55 3.09
CA ALA A 177 4.77 -9.82 1.89
C ALA A 177 5.41 -10.93 1.04
N SER A 178 4.58 -11.77 0.44
CA SER A 178 5.04 -12.78 -0.53
C SER A 178 5.48 -12.12 -1.83
N ILE A 179 6.52 -12.67 -2.46
CA ILE A 179 6.93 -12.30 -3.83
C ILE A 179 5.97 -12.84 -4.90
N GLU A 180 5.15 -13.83 -4.55
CA GLU A 180 4.15 -14.42 -5.44
C GLU A 180 2.87 -13.58 -5.58
N SER A 181 2.80 -12.47 -4.84
CA SER A 181 1.69 -11.52 -4.90
C SER A 181 2.18 -10.16 -5.40
N PRO A 182 1.29 -9.30 -5.92
CA PRO A 182 1.64 -7.92 -6.23
C PRO A 182 2.17 -7.20 -4.99
N MET A 183 3.27 -6.47 -5.17
CA MET A 183 3.92 -5.73 -4.10
C MET A 183 3.02 -4.59 -3.59
N ASN A 184 3.09 -4.29 -2.31
CA ASN A 184 2.53 -3.06 -1.77
C ASN A 184 3.22 -1.82 -2.35
N THR A 185 2.58 -0.67 -2.26
CA THR A 185 3.09 0.60 -2.80
C THR A 185 4.54 0.84 -2.41
N ILE A 186 5.42 1.02 -3.40
CA ILE A 186 6.79 1.47 -3.22
C ILE A 186 6.78 2.98 -3.03
N THR A 187 7.56 3.46 -2.08
CA THR A 187 7.75 4.89 -1.82
C THR A 187 9.15 5.33 -2.25
N ALA A 188 9.35 6.63 -2.46
CA ALA A 188 10.64 7.19 -2.84
C ALA A 188 11.77 6.97 -1.79
N LYS A 189 11.45 6.50 -0.59
CA LYS A 189 12.42 6.31 0.49
C LYS A 189 13.01 4.90 0.58
N ASN A 190 12.79 4.06 -0.42
CA ASN A 190 13.36 2.70 -0.48
C ASN A 190 13.16 1.92 0.84
N ASP A 191 11.92 1.83 1.28
CA ASP A 191 11.52 1.34 2.59
C ASP A 191 11.13 -0.16 2.58
N ARG A 192 11.57 -0.89 1.57
CA ARG A 192 11.34 -2.33 1.43
C ARG A 192 12.62 -3.05 1.02
N GLY A 193 12.81 -4.24 1.56
CA GLY A 193 13.92 -5.11 1.24
C GLY A 193 13.44 -6.50 0.86
N VAL A 194 14.08 -7.10 -0.13
CA VAL A 194 13.90 -8.52 -0.43
C VAL A 194 14.81 -9.31 0.50
N VAL A 195 14.23 -10.26 1.20
CA VAL A 195 14.97 -11.21 2.03
C VAL A 195 14.99 -12.54 1.32
N VAL A 196 16.19 -13.00 1.03
CA VAL A 196 16.44 -14.33 0.45
C VAL A 196 16.98 -15.20 1.56
N PRO A 197 16.19 -16.16 2.08
CA PRO A 197 16.71 -17.16 3.01
C PRO A 197 17.72 -18.04 2.27
N ALA A 198 18.93 -18.12 2.76
CA ALA A 198 19.95 -19.03 2.26
C ALA A 198 20.31 -20.02 3.36
N LEU A 199 20.38 -21.31 2.98
CA LEU A 199 21.02 -22.31 3.84
C LEU A 199 22.52 -22.02 3.78
N MET A 200 23.13 -21.65 4.89
CA MET A 200 24.59 -21.62 4.98
C MET A 200 25.06 -23.08 4.95
N PRO A 201 26.03 -23.45 4.09
CA PRO A 201 26.76 -24.67 4.29
C PRO A 201 27.46 -24.59 5.65
N LEU A 202 27.29 -25.61 6.48
CA LEU A 202 28.01 -25.81 7.73
C LEU A 202 29.50 -26.05 7.46
#